data_37f11e8987e5f564447ae118f2a14d2e
#
_entry.id   37f11e8987e5f564447ae118f2a14d2e
#
_cell.length_a   1.000
_cell.length_b   1.000
_cell.length_c   1.000
_cell.angle_alpha   90.00
_cell.angle_beta   90.00
_cell.angle_gamma   90.00
#
_symmetry.space_group_name_H-M   'P 1'
#
loop_
_entity.id
_entity.type
_entity.pdbx_description
1 polymer ?
#
loop_
_entity_poly.entity_id
_entity_poly.type
_entity_poly.pdbx_seq_one_letter_code
_entity_poly.pdbx_strand_id
1 'polypeptide(L)'
;MNRPDAKVMKKRIYAAFAVAMIMACISLSAQEKIAPGLEIDKTVHNFGDILLDSGPVTCTFTIRNTGDKPAVIYNVTTTCGCTDVNWTKEPVRPGQSGKISVTYSNDEGPYPFDKSLTVYLSSVKKPLILKLRGVCMEKKKPLSELYPVTYGSLGLKEAVNKCGNLEQGGRKSEAVMVANLSDKPITIGFKDVSENLSIKVSPNPIPAKSTAEMSFTVSADRKIWGKNMYHATPTVDGKVHNNPDGESSIGFWAFTKENFSNISDEDRTNGPRPIFEESTYSFGKIKKGETVHAEYTFRNTGKRPFCVYKVNADACCWSHSDIPAAAPGEKVTFRVHLDTKDMPKGEALTIVTLTTNSPLRPIVNLFIAGWIE
;
A
#
# COMPACT_ATOMS: atom_id res chain seq x y z
N MET A 1 -28.13 19.99 58.17
CA MET A 1 -28.04 18.97 57.10
C MET A 1 -28.52 19.63 55.80
N ASN A 2 -27.58 20.25 55.05
CA ASN A 2 -27.90 21.02 53.83
C ASN A 2 -28.14 20.07 52.65
N ARG A 3 -29.33 20.13 52.04
CA ARG A 3 -29.62 19.44 50.76
C ARG A 3 -28.95 20.20 49.62
N PRO A 4 -28.26 19.53 48.72
CA PRO A 4 -27.64 20.19 47.56
C PRO A 4 -28.70 20.71 46.58
N ASP A 5 -28.46 21.89 46.07
CA ASP A 5 -29.35 22.68 45.21
C ASP A 5 -29.68 21.92 43.91
N ALA A 6 -30.96 21.71 43.63
CA ALA A 6 -31.46 20.94 42.50
C ALA A 6 -31.00 21.50 41.12
N LYS A 7 -30.65 22.81 41.06
CA LYS A 7 -30.08 23.45 39.85
C LYS A 7 -28.66 23.01 39.56
N VAL A 8 -27.85 22.75 40.61
CA VAL A 8 -26.45 22.30 40.48
C VAL A 8 -26.40 20.83 40.04
N MET A 9 -27.34 20.01 40.56
CA MET A 9 -27.46 18.61 40.19
C MET A 9 -27.93 18.42 38.73
N LYS A 10 -28.88 19.22 38.24
CA LYS A 10 -29.28 19.21 36.81
C LYS A 10 -28.13 19.63 35.87
N LYS A 11 -27.37 20.67 36.21
CA LYS A 11 -26.17 21.05 35.38
C LYS A 11 -25.11 19.96 35.34
N ARG A 12 -24.88 19.21 36.44
CA ARG A 12 -23.94 18.09 36.46
C ARG A 12 -24.42 16.88 35.64
N ILE A 13 -25.73 16.61 35.60
CA ILE A 13 -26.32 15.54 34.79
C ILE A 13 -26.25 15.90 33.28
N TYR A 14 -26.55 17.14 32.89
CA TYR A 14 -26.40 17.56 31.50
C TYR A 14 -24.93 17.60 31.04
N ALA A 15 -23.99 17.98 31.92
CA ALA A 15 -22.57 17.92 31.62
C ALA A 15 -22.07 16.47 31.46
N ALA A 16 -22.54 15.53 32.29
CA ALA A 16 -22.21 14.10 32.18
C ALA A 16 -22.81 13.46 30.91
N PHE A 17 -24.04 13.84 30.51
CA PHE A 17 -24.66 13.40 29.25
C PHE A 17 -23.97 13.99 28.01
N ALA A 18 -23.54 15.26 28.06
CA ALA A 18 -22.78 15.87 26.97
C ALA A 18 -21.40 15.22 26.81
N VAL A 19 -20.70 14.89 27.89
CA VAL A 19 -19.42 14.17 27.85
C VAL A 19 -19.60 12.72 27.36
N ALA A 20 -20.66 12.02 27.78
CA ALA A 20 -20.97 10.68 27.28
C ALA A 20 -21.35 10.69 25.76
N MET A 21 -22.04 11.72 25.30
CA MET A 21 -22.39 11.88 23.87
C MET A 21 -21.17 12.26 23.01
N ILE A 22 -20.19 12.98 23.57
CA ILE A 22 -18.91 13.29 22.89
C ILE A 22 -18.00 12.06 22.85
N MET A 23 -18.00 11.20 23.87
CA MET A 23 -17.25 9.94 23.85
C MET A 23 -17.84 8.88 22.90
N ALA A 24 -19.12 8.92 22.58
CA ALA A 24 -19.74 8.01 21.60
C ALA A 24 -19.40 8.36 20.14
N CYS A 25 -18.80 9.53 19.86
CA CYS A 25 -18.45 9.97 18.52
C CYS A 25 -16.99 9.72 18.10
N ILE A 26 -16.17 9.02 18.91
CA ILE A 26 -14.76 8.78 18.59
C ILE A 26 -14.52 7.30 18.29
N SER A 27 -15.25 6.79 17.31
CA SER A 27 -14.86 5.57 16.59
C SER A 27 -15.11 5.78 15.09
N LEU A 28 -14.60 6.89 14.54
CA LEU A 28 -14.46 7.04 13.11
C LEU A 28 -13.25 6.22 12.68
N SER A 29 -13.41 4.88 12.64
CA SER A 29 -12.54 4.05 11.82
C SER A 29 -12.59 4.65 10.42
N ALA A 30 -11.44 4.98 9.84
CA ALA A 30 -11.35 5.38 8.44
C ALA A 30 -11.80 4.18 7.61
N GLN A 31 -13.10 4.08 7.35
CA GLN A 31 -13.69 3.03 6.53
C GLN A 31 -13.35 3.35 5.07
N GLU A 32 -12.76 2.39 4.40
CA GLU A 32 -12.43 2.49 2.98
C GLU A 32 -13.72 2.30 2.16
N LYS A 33 -14.01 3.25 1.26
CA LYS A 33 -15.18 3.18 0.38
C LYS A 33 -14.89 2.21 -0.76
N ILE A 34 -15.54 1.05 -0.77
CA ILE A 34 -15.33 0.00 -1.78
C ILE A 34 -16.27 0.12 -2.97
N ALA A 35 -17.47 0.70 -2.79
CA ALA A 35 -18.44 0.97 -3.83
C ALA A 35 -19.44 2.04 -3.34
N PRO A 36 -20.28 2.61 -4.22
CA PRO A 36 -21.39 3.45 -3.78
C PRO A 36 -22.26 2.70 -2.76
N GLY A 37 -22.35 3.24 -1.55
CA GLY A 37 -23.16 2.65 -0.46
C GLY A 37 -22.50 1.48 0.29
N LEU A 38 -21.21 1.18 0.07
CA LEU A 38 -20.49 0.16 0.83
C LEU A 38 -19.12 0.65 1.30
N GLU A 39 -18.83 0.43 2.56
CA GLU A 39 -17.56 0.75 3.23
C GLU A 39 -17.01 -0.49 3.92
N ILE A 40 -15.68 -0.59 4.03
CA ILE A 40 -15.00 -1.65 4.76
C ILE A 40 -14.03 -1.04 5.77
N ASP A 41 -13.84 -1.72 6.89
CA ASP A 41 -12.90 -1.30 7.94
C ASP A 41 -11.43 -1.35 7.48
N LYS A 42 -11.09 -2.37 6.68
CA LYS A 42 -9.76 -2.57 6.10
C LYS A 42 -9.83 -3.54 4.92
N THR A 43 -8.89 -3.44 3.98
CA THR A 43 -8.74 -4.39 2.85
C THR A 43 -7.55 -5.33 3.02
N VAL A 44 -6.65 -5.01 3.97
CA VAL A 44 -5.48 -5.80 4.32
C VAL A 44 -5.47 -6.06 5.82
N HIS A 45 -5.23 -7.31 6.22
CA HIS A 45 -4.91 -7.64 7.60
C HIS A 45 -3.52 -8.26 7.67
N ASN A 46 -2.67 -7.73 8.55
CA ASN A 46 -1.33 -8.23 8.79
C ASN A 46 -1.26 -8.88 10.17
N PHE A 47 -1.09 -10.19 10.22
CA PHE A 47 -0.92 -10.94 11.46
C PHE A 47 0.43 -10.69 12.15
N GLY A 48 1.39 -10.06 11.43
CA GLY A 48 2.75 -9.90 11.92
C GLY A 48 3.54 -11.21 11.92
N ASP A 49 4.36 -11.38 12.95
CA ASP A 49 5.22 -12.55 13.12
C ASP A 49 4.50 -13.57 14.00
N ILE A 50 4.11 -14.72 13.45
CA ILE A 50 3.41 -15.82 14.11
C ILE A 50 4.30 -17.05 14.18
N LEU A 51 4.16 -17.84 15.25
CA LEU A 51 4.90 -19.09 15.39
C LEU A 51 4.20 -20.22 14.61
N LEU A 52 4.99 -21.08 13.97
CA LEU A 52 4.52 -22.23 13.19
C LEU A 52 3.64 -23.18 14.04
N ASP A 53 3.95 -23.32 15.31
CA ASP A 53 3.26 -24.20 16.26
C ASP A 53 2.20 -23.48 17.13
N SER A 54 1.91 -22.19 16.87
CA SER A 54 0.92 -21.43 17.68
C SER A 54 -0.54 -21.79 17.40
N GLY A 55 -0.79 -22.63 16.40
CA GLY A 55 -2.12 -22.93 15.90
C GLY A 55 -2.69 -21.84 14.98
N PRO A 56 -3.86 -22.09 14.37
CA PRO A 56 -4.48 -21.17 13.41
C PRO A 56 -4.75 -19.78 14.00
N VAL A 57 -4.58 -18.74 13.18
CA VAL A 57 -4.86 -17.35 13.55
C VAL A 57 -6.09 -16.82 12.80
N THR A 58 -6.93 -16.03 13.48
CA THR A 58 -8.19 -15.55 12.93
C THR A 58 -8.24 -14.02 12.91
N CYS A 59 -8.79 -13.47 11.84
CA CYS A 59 -9.14 -12.05 11.77
C CYS A 59 -10.55 -11.85 11.22
N THR A 60 -11.08 -10.64 11.37
CA THR A 60 -12.40 -10.26 10.85
C THR A 60 -12.29 -8.99 10.04
N PHE A 61 -12.95 -8.99 8.88
CA PHE A 61 -13.23 -7.80 8.08
C PHE A 61 -14.71 -7.42 8.27
N THR A 62 -15.00 -6.13 8.35
CA THR A 62 -16.35 -5.62 8.58
C THR A 62 -16.78 -4.74 7.43
N ILE A 63 -17.82 -5.15 6.70
CA ILE A 63 -18.44 -4.39 5.60
C ILE A 63 -19.68 -3.70 6.13
N ARG A 64 -19.73 -2.37 6.05
CA ARG A 64 -20.87 -1.55 6.42
C ARG A 64 -21.68 -1.15 5.18
N ASN A 65 -22.97 -1.33 5.23
CA ASN A 65 -23.89 -0.84 4.22
C ASN A 65 -24.32 0.60 4.54
N THR A 66 -23.82 1.56 3.79
CA THR A 66 -24.16 2.99 3.88
C THR A 66 -25.13 3.43 2.76
N GLY A 67 -25.57 2.47 1.93
CA GLY A 67 -26.53 2.69 0.85
C GLY A 67 -27.98 2.58 1.32
N ASP A 68 -28.91 2.63 0.37
CA ASP A 68 -30.36 2.58 0.56
C ASP A 68 -30.97 1.19 0.34
N LYS A 69 -30.23 0.24 -0.21
CA LYS A 69 -30.68 -1.13 -0.52
C LYS A 69 -29.87 -2.16 0.25
N PRO A 70 -30.46 -3.33 0.61
CA PRO A 70 -29.72 -4.41 1.23
C PRO A 70 -28.58 -4.91 0.34
N ALA A 71 -27.42 -5.19 0.93
CA ALA A 71 -26.26 -5.78 0.27
C ALA A 71 -26.07 -7.24 0.74
N VAL A 72 -25.75 -8.14 -0.19
CA VAL A 72 -25.53 -9.57 0.10
C VAL A 72 -24.09 -9.93 -0.22
N ILE A 73 -23.43 -10.60 0.72
CA ILE A 73 -22.14 -11.29 0.49
C ILE A 73 -22.50 -12.71 0.03
N TYR A 74 -22.56 -12.94 -1.28
CA TYR A 74 -23.05 -14.22 -1.78
C TYR A 74 -21.95 -15.28 -1.96
N ASN A 75 -20.69 -14.87 -2.05
CA ASN A 75 -19.55 -15.81 -2.08
C ASN A 75 -18.25 -15.15 -1.60
N VAL A 76 -17.39 -15.96 -0.96
CA VAL A 76 -16.01 -15.61 -0.62
C VAL A 76 -15.13 -16.79 -1.01
N THR A 77 -14.15 -16.56 -1.89
CA THR A 77 -13.19 -17.61 -2.31
C THR A 77 -11.79 -17.26 -1.83
N THR A 78 -11.02 -18.29 -1.53
CA THR A 78 -9.63 -18.20 -1.07
C THR A 78 -8.68 -18.73 -2.15
N THR A 79 -7.42 -18.27 -2.12
CA THR A 79 -6.39 -18.73 -3.07
C THR A 79 -5.71 -20.03 -2.66
N CYS A 80 -5.93 -20.53 -1.43
CA CYS A 80 -5.35 -21.79 -0.92
C CYS A 80 -6.30 -22.48 0.07
N GLY A 81 -6.11 -23.79 0.26
CA GLY A 81 -6.80 -24.57 1.30
C GLY A 81 -6.35 -24.26 2.74
N CYS A 82 -5.29 -23.46 2.91
CA CYS A 82 -4.79 -23.01 4.20
C CYS A 82 -5.63 -21.91 4.87
N THR A 83 -6.71 -21.49 4.22
CA THR A 83 -7.54 -20.38 4.70
C THR A 83 -9.00 -20.82 4.72
N ASP A 84 -9.60 -20.84 5.91
CA ASP A 84 -11.02 -21.09 6.11
C ASP A 84 -11.77 -19.77 6.29
N VAL A 85 -13.00 -19.67 5.75
CA VAL A 85 -13.77 -18.42 5.71
C VAL A 85 -15.22 -18.64 6.11
N ASN A 86 -15.67 -17.83 7.03
CA ASN A 86 -17.09 -17.74 7.39
C ASN A 86 -17.56 -16.30 7.25
N TRP A 87 -18.78 -16.06 6.74
CA TRP A 87 -19.31 -14.72 6.54
C TRP A 87 -20.81 -14.62 6.80
N THR A 88 -21.29 -13.39 7.01
CA THR A 88 -22.72 -13.07 7.14
C THR A 88 -23.44 -13.46 5.88
N LYS A 89 -24.36 -14.44 5.96
CA LYS A 89 -25.18 -14.97 4.85
C LYS A 89 -26.45 -14.15 4.61
N GLU A 90 -26.93 -13.51 5.67
CA GLU A 90 -28.13 -12.67 5.62
C GLU A 90 -27.85 -11.36 4.88
N PRO A 91 -28.86 -10.78 4.21
CA PRO A 91 -28.74 -9.46 3.61
C PRO A 91 -28.39 -8.38 4.65
N VAL A 92 -27.30 -7.67 4.43
CA VAL A 92 -26.85 -6.54 5.26
C VAL A 92 -27.74 -5.33 4.92
N ARG A 93 -28.64 -4.97 5.81
CA ARG A 93 -29.60 -3.87 5.61
C ARG A 93 -28.88 -2.51 5.67
N PRO A 94 -29.49 -1.42 5.09
CA PRO A 94 -28.99 -0.06 5.25
C PRO A 94 -28.65 0.28 6.71
N GLY A 95 -27.47 0.85 6.92
CA GLY A 95 -26.94 1.19 8.25
C GLY A 95 -26.32 0.04 9.04
N GLN A 96 -26.51 -1.21 8.62
CA GLN A 96 -25.97 -2.40 9.28
C GLN A 96 -24.60 -2.84 8.72
N SER A 97 -23.96 -3.79 9.45
CA SER A 97 -22.66 -4.34 9.06
C SER A 97 -22.72 -5.86 8.92
N GLY A 98 -22.08 -6.38 7.89
CA GLY A 98 -21.75 -7.78 7.71
C GLY A 98 -20.29 -8.06 8.07
N LYS A 99 -19.99 -9.29 8.48
CA LYS A 99 -18.64 -9.73 8.89
C LYS A 99 -18.15 -10.84 7.98
N ILE A 100 -16.84 -10.84 7.72
CA ILE A 100 -16.11 -11.93 7.08
C ILE A 100 -15.02 -12.33 8.05
N SER A 101 -15.18 -13.50 8.68
CA SER A 101 -14.18 -14.09 9.58
C SER A 101 -13.29 -15.02 8.81
N VAL A 102 -11.98 -14.86 8.93
CA VAL A 102 -10.98 -15.60 8.17
C VAL A 102 -10.00 -16.24 9.13
N THR A 103 -9.85 -17.56 9.04
CA THR A 103 -8.89 -18.35 9.81
C THR A 103 -7.80 -18.85 8.88
N TYR A 104 -6.55 -18.51 9.18
CA TYR A 104 -5.37 -18.94 8.45
C TYR A 104 -4.65 -20.04 9.24
N SER A 105 -4.42 -21.20 8.62
CA SER A 105 -3.55 -22.26 9.14
C SER A 105 -2.10 -21.89 8.87
N ASN A 106 -1.29 -21.85 9.93
CA ASN A 106 0.12 -21.46 9.88
C ASN A 106 1.09 -22.66 9.84
N ASP A 107 0.65 -23.76 9.27
CA ASP A 107 1.36 -25.04 9.20
C ASP A 107 2.11 -25.29 7.88
N GLU A 108 2.06 -24.33 6.92
CA GLU A 108 2.71 -24.49 5.61
C GLU A 108 4.25 -24.35 5.66
N GLY A 109 4.82 -23.80 6.73
CA GLY A 109 6.27 -23.63 6.91
C GLY A 109 6.69 -22.24 7.37
N PRO A 110 7.98 -22.05 7.73
CA PRO A 110 8.50 -20.81 8.34
C PRO A 110 8.87 -19.78 7.26
N TYR A 111 7.89 -19.20 6.57
CA TYR A 111 8.09 -18.17 5.52
C TYR A 111 7.01 -17.09 5.54
N PRO A 112 7.27 -15.95 4.87
CA PRO A 112 6.25 -14.91 4.68
C PRO A 112 5.07 -15.42 3.85
N PHE A 113 3.86 -14.96 4.17
CA PHE A 113 2.68 -15.26 3.38
C PHE A 113 1.93 -13.99 2.97
N ASP A 114 1.34 -14.01 1.77
CA ASP A 114 0.40 -13.00 1.24
C ASP A 114 -0.72 -13.77 0.54
N LYS A 115 -1.83 -13.99 1.26
CA LYS A 115 -3.00 -14.74 0.77
C LYS A 115 -4.09 -13.75 0.39
N SER A 116 -4.79 -14.04 -0.70
CA SER A 116 -5.89 -13.21 -1.19
C SER A 116 -7.23 -13.92 -1.04
N LEU A 117 -8.26 -13.13 -0.67
CA LEU A 117 -9.65 -13.57 -0.68
C LEU A 117 -10.40 -12.72 -1.71
N THR A 118 -11.26 -13.36 -2.47
CA THR A 118 -12.13 -12.69 -3.43
C THR A 118 -13.56 -12.71 -2.88
N VAL A 119 -14.09 -11.53 -2.59
CA VAL A 119 -15.44 -11.34 -2.01
C VAL A 119 -16.40 -10.85 -3.09
N TYR A 120 -17.47 -11.59 -3.30
CA TYR A 120 -18.53 -11.27 -4.27
C TYR A 120 -19.72 -10.66 -3.56
N LEU A 121 -20.08 -9.43 -3.94
CA LEU A 121 -21.13 -8.62 -3.34
C LEU A 121 -22.21 -8.28 -4.38
N SER A 122 -23.48 -8.29 -3.98
CA SER A 122 -24.61 -8.04 -4.89
C SER A 122 -24.62 -6.66 -5.55
N SER A 123 -24.00 -5.67 -4.93
CA SER A 123 -24.03 -4.26 -5.39
C SER A 123 -22.74 -3.83 -6.11
N VAL A 124 -21.81 -4.75 -6.38
CA VAL A 124 -20.47 -4.44 -6.91
C VAL A 124 -20.18 -5.25 -8.15
N LYS A 125 -19.86 -4.57 -9.27
CA LYS A 125 -19.53 -5.26 -10.54
C LYS A 125 -18.19 -6.01 -10.48
N LYS A 126 -17.20 -5.46 -9.77
CA LYS A 126 -15.88 -6.09 -9.59
C LYS A 126 -15.78 -6.67 -8.18
N PRO A 127 -15.34 -7.92 -8.02
CA PRO A 127 -15.13 -8.50 -6.69
C PRO A 127 -14.17 -7.65 -5.85
N LEU A 128 -14.44 -7.60 -4.54
CA LEU A 128 -13.53 -6.99 -3.57
C LEU A 128 -12.42 -7.99 -3.23
N ILE A 129 -11.17 -7.54 -3.28
CA ILE A 129 -10.01 -8.35 -2.89
C ILE A 129 -9.58 -7.96 -1.49
N LEU A 130 -9.59 -8.93 -0.57
CA LEU A 130 -9.03 -8.80 0.75
C LEU A 130 -7.71 -9.56 0.83
N LYS A 131 -6.79 -9.10 1.67
CA LYS A 131 -5.47 -9.71 1.83
C LYS A 131 -5.16 -10.05 3.28
N LEU A 132 -4.53 -11.21 3.47
CA LEU A 132 -3.92 -11.64 4.72
C LEU A 132 -2.42 -11.68 4.53
N ARG A 133 -1.67 -11.06 5.43
CA ARG A 133 -0.22 -11.05 5.42
C ARG A 133 0.35 -11.44 6.78
N GLY A 134 1.57 -11.92 6.77
CA GLY A 134 2.34 -12.22 7.97
C GLY A 134 3.60 -12.99 7.65
N VAL A 135 4.33 -13.36 8.70
CA VAL A 135 5.50 -14.23 8.62
C VAL A 135 5.34 -15.36 9.62
N CYS A 136 5.37 -16.62 9.15
CA CYS A 136 5.50 -17.78 10.04
C CYS A 136 6.97 -17.97 10.41
N MET A 137 7.26 -18.29 11.68
CA MET A 137 8.61 -18.50 12.22
C MET A 137 8.66 -19.77 13.07
N GLU A 138 9.76 -20.52 12.98
CA GLU A 138 9.99 -21.69 13.84
C GLU A 138 10.27 -21.32 15.29
N LYS A 139 11.01 -20.23 15.51
CA LYS A 139 11.45 -19.78 16.82
C LYS A 139 11.11 -18.32 17.05
N LYS A 140 10.78 -17.99 18.30
CA LYS A 140 10.54 -16.61 18.70
C LYS A 140 11.88 -15.85 18.71
N LYS A 141 12.00 -14.85 17.84
CA LYS A 141 13.12 -13.90 17.83
C LYS A 141 12.79 -12.69 18.70
N PRO A 142 13.80 -12.05 19.32
CA PRO A 142 13.58 -10.81 20.04
C PRO A 142 13.10 -9.69 19.09
N LEU A 143 12.23 -8.79 19.58
CA LEU A 143 11.68 -7.70 18.77
C LEU A 143 12.77 -6.81 18.15
N SER A 144 13.90 -6.62 18.85
CA SER A 144 15.03 -5.83 18.34
C SER A 144 15.71 -6.44 17.09
N GLU A 145 15.63 -7.75 16.93
CA GLU A 145 16.13 -8.45 15.73
C GLU A 145 15.11 -8.38 14.59
N LEU A 146 13.81 -8.48 14.92
CA LEU A 146 12.73 -8.45 13.93
C LEU A 146 12.42 -7.04 13.42
N TYR A 147 12.73 -6.01 14.21
CA TYR A 147 12.46 -4.60 13.92
C TYR A 147 13.73 -3.75 14.08
N PRO A 148 14.71 -3.93 13.17
CA PRO A 148 16.05 -3.34 13.32
C PRO A 148 16.11 -1.84 13.06
N VAL A 149 15.16 -1.28 12.31
CA VAL A 149 15.09 0.16 12.03
C VAL A 149 14.38 0.84 13.18
N THR A 150 15.11 1.62 13.99
CA THR A 150 14.56 2.18 15.24
C THR A 150 14.47 3.70 15.19
N TYR A 151 13.35 4.24 15.69
CA TYR A 151 13.15 5.65 15.99
C TYR A 151 12.89 5.77 17.50
N GLY A 152 13.95 5.91 18.29
CA GLY A 152 13.89 5.74 19.75
C GLY A 152 13.48 4.32 20.11
N SER A 153 12.36 4.15 20.82
CA SER A 153 11.82 2.82 21.16
C SER A 153 10.80 2.25 20.18
N LEU A 154 10.48 2.96 19.12
CA LEU A 154 9.67 2.45 18.01
C LEU A 154 10.58 1.68 17.04
N GLY A 155 10.29 0.40 16.82
CA GLY A 155 10.98 -0.46 15.85
C GLY A 155 10.15 -0.71 14.60
N LEU A 156 10.79 -0.67 13.44
CA LEU A 156 10.23 -1.02 12.12
C LEU A 156 11.07 -2.10 11.46
N LYS A 157 10.48 -2.86 10.54
CA LYS A 157 11.25 -3.82 9.71
C LYS A 157 12.08 -3.10 8.64
N GLU A 158 11.52 -2.05 8.05
CA GLU A 158 12.13 -1.28 6.96
C GLU A 158 11.88 0.23 7.16
N ALA A 159 12.83 1.06 6.75
CA ALA A 159 12.68 2.52 6.76
C ALA A 159 11.75 3.02 5.65
N VAL A 160 11.56 2.24 4.58
CA VAL A 160 10.73 2.60 3.43
C VAL A 160 9.67 1.52 3.18
N ASN A 161 8.41 1.90 3.31
CA ASN A 161 7.25 1.01 3.20
C ASN A 161 6.62 1.08 1.81
N LYS A 162 6.22 -0.06 1.29
CA LYS A 162 5.64 -0.19 -0.05
C LYS A 162 4.12 -0.11 0.01
N CYS A 163 3.52 0.88 -0.67
CA CYS A 163 2.10 0.89 -0.99
C CYS A 163 1.78 0.13 -2.29
N GLY A 164 2.72 0.14 -3.25
CA GLY A 164 2.60 -0.55 -4.54
C GLY A 164 1.80 0.24 -5.58
N ASN A 165 1.15 -0.47 -6.51
CA ASN A 165 0.45 0.16 -7.62
C ASN A 165 -0.86 0.81 -7.19
N LEU A 166 -1.10 2.02 -7.70
CA LEU A 166 -2.24 2.87 -7.42
C LEU A 166 -2.78 3.46 -8.72
N GLU A 167 -4.09 3.46 -8.91
CA GLU A 167 -4.72 4.09 -10.06
C GLU A 167 -4.96 5.58 -9.79
N GLN A 168 -4.80 6.40 -10.82
CA GLN A 168 -5.03 7.85 -10.77
C GLN A 168 -6.41 8.18 -10.19
N GLY A 169 -6.44 9.09 -9.23
CA GLY A 169 -7.64 9.49 -8.49
C GLY A 169 -8.14 8.44 -7.48
N GLY A 170 -7.43 7.31 -7.34
CA GLY A 170 -7.74 6.26 -6.39
C GLY A 170 -7.04 6.43 -5.05
N ARG A 171 -7.32 5.49 -4.13
CA ARG A 171 -6.66 5.36 -2.83
C ARG A 171 -6.23 3.92 -2.65
N LYS A 172 -5.14 3.72 -1.92
CA LYS A 172 -4.69 2.40 -1.55
C LYS A 172 -4.16 2.39 -0.12
N SER A 173 -4.63 1.42 0.64
CA SER A 173 -4.21 1.19 2.02
C SER A 173 -3.34 -0.04 2.10
N GLU A 174 -2.33 0.02 2.94
CA GLU A 174 -1.45 -1.08 3.31
C GLU A 174 -1.23 -1.06 4.82
N ALA A 175 -0.81 -2.20 5.37
CA ALA A 175 -0.54 -2.34 6.78
C ALA A 175 0.79 -3.06 7.02
N VAL A 176 1.58 -2.53 7.93
CA VAL A 176 2.83 -3.13 8.40
C VAL A 176 2.82 -3.22 9.92
N MET A 177 3.56 -4.17 10.46
CA MET A 177 3.74 -4.25 11.92
C MET A 177 4.89 -3.36 12.35
N VAL A 178 4.70 -2.68 13.47
CA VAL A 178 5.71 -1.90 14.21
C VAL A 178 5.80 -2.44 15.63
N ALA A 179 6.91 -2.19 16.31
CA ALA A 179 7.17 -2.73 17.65
C ALA A 179 7.50 -1.64 18.65
N ASN A 180 7.03 -1.82 19.88
CA ASN A 180 7.57 -1.12 21.03
C ASN A 180 8.71 -1.95 21.64
N LEU A 181 9.93 -1.46 21.54
CA LEU A 181 11.13 -2.12 22.05
C LEU A 181 11.41 -1.80 23.52
N SER A 182 10.65 -0.90 24.15
CA SER A 182 10.81 -0.49 25.54
C SER A 182 9.99 -1.31 26.53
N ASP A 183 10.29 -1.17 27.82
CA ASP A 183 9.58 -1.82 28.93
C ASP A 183 8.36 -1.00 29.43
N LYS A 184 7.97 0.06 28.69
CA LYS A 184 6.83 0.93 29.00
C LYS A 184 5.96 1.09 27.77
N PRO A 185 4.64 1.33 27.91
CA PRO A 185 3.81 1.74 26.78
C PRO A 185 4.34 3.02 26.14
N ILE A 186 4.25 3.11 24.80
CA ILE A 186 4.66 4.30 24.03
C ILE A 186 3.50 4.81 23.19
N THR A 187 3.39 6.13 23.08
CA THR A 187 2.41 6.79 22.20
C THR A 187 3.10 7.23 20.92
N ILE A 188 2.58 6.78 19.78
CA ILE A 188 3.10 7.11 18.46
C ILE A 188 2.26 8.22 17.82
N GLY A 189 2.92 9.28 17.37
CA GLY A 189 2.37 10.33 16.55
C GLY A 189 3.21 10.52 15.28
N PHE A 190 2.74 11.39 14.37
CA PHE A 190 3.45 11.73 13.14
C PHE A 190 3.44 13.23 12.91
N LYS A 191 4.58 13.78 12.47
CA LYS A 191 4.77 15.16 12.01
C LYS A 191 5.21 15.13 10.54
N ASP A 192 5.16 16.28 9.89
CA ASP A 192 5.64 16.47 8.52
C ASP A 192 5.14 15.37 7.57
N VAL A 193 3.87 15.01 7.71
CA VAL A 193 3.23 13.98 6.90
C VAL A 193 3.00 14.55 5.50
N SER A 194 3.50 13.85 4.48
CA SER A 194 3.27 14.21 3.08
C SER A 194 1.79 14.40 2.78
N GLU A 195 1.46 15.38 1.95
CA GLU A 195 0.13 15.49 1.36
C GLU A 195 -0.26 14.17 0.68
N ASN A 196 -1.52 13.79 0.75
CA ASN A 196 -2.04 12.51 0.22
C ASN A 196 -1.56 11.24 0.93
N LEU A 197 -0.86 11.34 2.06
CA LEU A 197 -0.54 10.22 2.94
C LEU A 197 -1.33 10.35 4.26
N SER A 198 -1.97 9.29 4.70
CA SER A 198 -2.53 9.18 6.06
C SER A 198 -2.00 7.94 6.74
N ILE A 199 -1.71 8.05 8.04
CA ILE A 199 -1.10 6.96 8.83
C ILE A 199 -1.85 6.81 10.14
N LYS A 200 -2.04 5.56 10.57
CA LYS A 200 -2.65 5.22 11.86
C LYS A 200 -1.91 4.03 12.46
N VAL A 201 -1.73 4.07 13.78
CA VAL A 201 -1.17 2.96 14.57
C VAL A 201 -2.24 2.43 15.53
N SER A 202 -2.38 1.11 15.61
CA SER A 202 -3.36 0.47 16.50
C SER A 202 -2.80 -0.86 17.05
N PRO A 203 -2.80 -1.09 18.38
CA PRO A 203 -3.20 -0.14 19.43
C PRO A 203 -2.23 1.03 19.57
N ASN A 204 -2.73 2.17 20.02
CA ASN A 204 -1.92 3.33 20.37
C ASN A 204 -2.49 3.96 21.66
N PRO A 205 -1.79 3.94 22.81
CA PRO A 205 -0.39 3.54 23.00
C PRO A 205 -0.10 2.07 22.68
N ILE A 206 1.15 1.79 22.20
CA ILE A 206 1.62 0.43 22.02
C ILE A 206 2.11 -0.11 23.36
N PRO A 207 1.60 -1.25 23.86
CA PRO A 207 2.06 -1.83 25.14
C PRO A 207 3.55 -2.15 25.13
N ALA A 208 4.16 -2.28 26.31
CA ALA A 208 5.57 -2.65 26.46
C ALA A 208 5.90 -3.99 25.75
N LYS A 209 7.05 -4.07 25.09
CA LYS A 209 7.56 -5.29 24.40
C LYS A 209 6.51 -5.97 23.52
N SER A 210 5.68 -5.18 22.85
CA SER A 210 4.63 -5.70 21.97
C SER A 210 4.61 -5.01 20.59
N THR A 211 3.79 -5.51 19.70
CA THR A 211 3.64 -4.98 18.35
C THR A 211 2.30 -4.27 18.18
N ALA A 212 2.23 -3.40 17.17
CA ALA A 212 1.01 -2.75 16.72
C ALA A 212 0.98 -2.74 15.19
N GLU A 213 -0.21 -2.66 14.63
CA GLU A 213 -0.40 -2.45 13.19
C GLU A 213 -0.25 -0.95 12.88
N MET A 214 0.63 -0.61 11.96
CA MET A 214 0.70 0.70 11.33
C MET A 214 0.06 0.59 9.95
N SER A 215 -1.16 1.09 9.83
CA SER A 215 -1.86 1.20 8.57
C SER A 215 -1.60 2.57 7.93
N PHE A 216 -1.39 2.59 6.62
CA PHE A 216 -1.20 3.82 5.88
C PHE A 216 -1.95 3.78 4.56
N THR A 217 -2.45 4.95 4.15
CA THR A 217 -3.21 5.13 2.92
C THR A 217 -2.58 6.21 2.09
N VAL A 218 -2.29 5.90 0.82
CA VAL A 218 -1.85 6.85 -0.18
C VAL A 218 -3.02 7.15 -1.12
N SER A 219 -3.26 8.44 -1.38
CA SER A 219 -4.23 8.91 -2.37
C SER A 219 -3.49 9.39 -3.61
N ALA A 220 -3.91 8.96 -4.81
CA ALA A 220 -3.27 9.39 -6.05
C ALA A 220 -3.76 10.78 -6.45
N ASP A 221 -2.84 11.73 -6.54
CA ASP A 221 -3.11 13.01 -7.18
C ASP A 221 -3.26 12.83 -8.71
N ARG A 222 -4.16 13.59 -9.34
CA ARG A 222 -4.35 13.58 -10.80
C ARG A 222 -3.16 14.14 -11.60
N LYS A 223 -2.14 14.68 -10.94
CA LYS A 223 -0.94 15.26 -11.55
C LYS A 223 0.32 14.44 -11.35
N ILE A 224 0.25 13.35 -10.59
CA ILE A 224 1.41 12.54 -10.21
C ILE A 224 1.36 11.19 -10.92
N TRP A 225 2.44 10.85 -11.65
CA TRP A 225 2.62 9.61 -12.39
C TRP A 225 3.85 8.85 -11.93
N GLY A 226 3.86 7.54 -12.13
CA GLY A 226 5.01 6.68 -11.86
C GLY A 226 5.28 6.50 -10.36
N LYS A 227 6.54 6.23 -10.03
CA LYS A 227 6.98 6.03 -8.64
C LYS A 227 7.08 7.36 -7.92
N ASN A 228 6.36 7.48 -6.83
CA ASN A 228 6.35 8.65 -5.95
C ASN A 228 6.70 8.25 -4.53
N MET A 229 7.49 9.10 -3.87
CA MET A 229 7.89 8.95 -2.48
C MET A 229 7.06 9.88 -1.59
N TYR A 230 6.61 9.36 -0.48
CA TYR A 230 5.92 10.06 0.59
C TYR A 230 6.70 9.83 1.88
N HIS A 231 6.59 10.71 2.84
CA HIS A 231 7.30 10.62 4.11
C HIS A 231 6.45 11.09 5.28
N ALA A 232 6.81 10.65 6.46
CA ALA A 232 6.28 11.14 7.72
C ALA A 232 7.35 10.99 8.81
N THR A 233 7.45 11.96 9.69
CA THR A 233 8.37 11.94 10.83
C THR A 233 7.66 11.34 12.05
N PRO A 234 8.01 10.11 12.49
CA PRO A 234 7.39 9.51 13.67
C PRO A 234 7.83 10.23 14.94
N THR A 235 6.91 10.31 15.90
CA THR A 235 7.22 10.77 17.26
C THR A 235 6.90 9.66 18.25
N VAL A 236 7.80 9.46 19.22
CA VAL A 236 7.59 8.59 20.37
C VAL A 236 7.39 9.46 21.59
N ASP A 237 6.22 9.39 22.22
CA ASP A 237 5.82 10.24 23.35
C ASP A 237 6.04 11.75 23.06
N GLY A 238 5.71 12.15 21.82
CA GLY A 238 5.83 13.53 21.32
C GLY A 238 7.22 13.96 20.88
N LYS A 239 8.26 13.12 21.02
CA LYS A 239 9.65 13.42 20.65
C LYS A 239 10.02 12.77 19.32
N VAL A 240 10.73 13.51 18.48
CA VAL A 240 11.34 13.00 17.24
C VAL A 240 12.67 12.30 17.58
N HIS A 241 12.92 11.19 16.91
CA HIS A 241 14.16 10.42 17.00
C HIS A 241 14.65 10.11 15.59
N ASN A 242 15.96 10.05 15.42
CA ASN A 242 16.57 9.59 14.18
C ASN A 242 16.73 8.07 14.20
N ASN A 243 16.69 7.47 13.03
CA ASN A 243 17.04 6.06 12.85
C ASN A 243 18.57 5.87 12.90
N PRO A 244 19.11 4.62 12.84
CA PRO A 244 20.53 4.37 12.85
C PRO A 244 21.31 5.03 11.70
N ASP A 245 20.67 5.34 10.59
CA ASP A 245 21.28 6.03 9.43
C ASP A 245 21.24 7.57 9.56
N GLY A 246 20.69 8.09 10.65
CA GLY A 246 20.60 9.52 10.94
C GLY A 246 19.33 10.18 10.38
N GLU A 247 18.43 9.44 9.75
CA GLU A 247 17.20 9.94 9.17
C GLU A 247 16.06 10.00 10.20
N SER A 248 15.31 11.09 10.22
CA SER A 248 14.17 11.27 11.13
C SER A 248 12.83 10.82 10.54
N SER A 249 12.75 10.51 9.25
CA SER A 249 11.51 10.20 8.56
C SER A 249 11.40 8.74 8.13
N ILE A 250 10.17 8.26 8.10
CA ILE A 250 9.78 6.98 7.49
C ILE A 250 9.34 7.28 6.06
N GLY A 251 9.87 6.52 5.09
CA GLY A 251 9.47 6.60 3.70
C GLY A 251 8.29 5.69 3.36
N PHE A 252 7.50 6.13 2.38
CA PHE A 252 6.44 5.32 1.76
C PHE A 252 6.50 5.55 0.26
N TRP A 253 6.27 4.52 -0.54
CA TRP A 253 6.22 4.72 -1.97
C TRP A 253 4.99 4.07 -2.62
N ALA A 254 4.46 4.73 -3.64
CA ALA A 254 3.42 4.21 -4.50
C ALA A 254 3.78 4.43 -5.96
N PHE A 255 3.30 3.57 -6.83
CA PHE A 255 3.45 3.68 -8.28
C PHE A 255 2.07 4.01 -8.88
N THR A 256 1.90 5.25 -9.35
CA THR A 256 0.64 5.73 -9.90
C THR A 256 0.58 5.51 -11.40
N LYS A 257 -0.45 4.81 -11.86
CA LYS A 257 -0.78 4.58 -13.29
C LYS A 257 -2.15 5.16 -13.64
N GLU A 258 -2.43 5.28 -14.93
CA GLU A 258 -3.74 5.74 -15.39
C GLU A 258 -4.87 4.77 -15.02
N ASN A 259 -6.03 5.34 -14.72
CA ASN A 259 -7.23 4.57 -14.40
C ASN A 259 -8.06 4.32 -15.67
N PHE A 260 -8.03 3.08 -16.13
CA PHE A 260 -8.78 2.63 -17.30
C PHE A 260 -10.07 1.86 -16.96
N SER A 261 -10.59 1.98 -15.74
CA SER A 261 -11.76 1.20 -15.29
C SER A 261 -13.05 1.55 -16.03
N ASN A 262 -13.17 2.79 -16.51
CA ASN A 262 -14.38 3.34 -17.12
C ASN A 262 -14.27 3.56 -18.63
N ILE A 263 -13.23 3.05 -19.30
CA ILE A 263 -13.12 3.18 -20.75
C ILE A 263 -13.99 2.15 -21.45
N SER A 264 -14.55 2.52 -22.63
CA SER A 264 -15.30 1.60 -23.46
C SER A 264 -14.40 0.51 -24.07
N ASP A 265 -15.00 -0.62 -24.49
CA ASP A 265 -14.27 -1.66 -25.21
C ASP A 265 -13.72 -1.15 -26.54
N GLU A 266 -14.44 -0.24 -27.19
CA GLU A 266 -13.96 0.44 -28.40
C GLU A 266 -12.72 1.29 -28.12
N ASP A 267 -12.73 2.11 -27.06
CA ASP A 267 -11.58 2.92 -26.65
C ASP A 267 -10.38 2.07 -26.24
N ARG A 268 -10.64 0.92 -25.60
CA ARG A 268 -9.60 -0.06 -25.25
C ARG A 268 -8.97 -0.67 -26.50
N THR A 269 -9.78 -1.03 -27.48
CA THR A 269 -9.34 -1.66 -28.73
C THR A 269 -8.61 -0.66 -29.64
N ASN A 270 -9.12 0.57 -29.74
CA ASN A 270 -8.56 1.63 -30.58
C ASN A 270 -7.52 2.49 -29.86
N GLY A 271 -7.25 2.25 -28.59
CA GLY A 271 -6.26 2.98 -27.80
C GLY A 271 -4.84 2.86 -28.31
N PRO A 272 -3.91 3.68 -27.78
CA PRO A 272 -2.51 3.61 -28.13
C PRO A 272 -1.91 2.24 -27.81
N ARG A 273 -1.10 1.72 -28.75
CA ARG A 273 -0.50 0.38 -28.63
C ARG A 273 0.98 0.41 -29.01
N PRO A 274 1.88 0.66 -28.05
CA PRO A 274 3.30 0.66 -28.32
C PRO A 274 3.81 -0.78 -28.50
N ILE A 275 4.57 -1.01 -29.56
CA ILE A 275 5.35 -2.22 -29.79
C ILE A 275 6.81 -1.80 -29.80
N PHE A 276 7.58 -2.28 -28.84
CA PHE A 276 9.02 -2.06 -28.75
C PHE A 276 9.75 -3.08 -29.61
N GLU A 277 10.77 -2.64 -30.33
CA GLU A 277 11.62 -3.53 -31.13
C GLU A 277 12.40 -4.47 -30.22
N GLU A 278 12.97 -3.91 -29.15
CA GLU A 278 13.64 -4.64 -28.07
C GLU A 278 13.24 -4.06 -26.72
N SER A 279 13.12 -4.90 -25.71
CA SER A 279 12.86 -4.50 -24.33
C SER A 279 14.11 -4.56 -23.45
N THR A 280 15.19 -5.17 -23.93
CA THR A 280 16.45 -5.32 -23.22
C THR A 280 17.59 -4.75 -24.05
N TYR A 281 18.34 -3.81 -23.47
CA TYR A 281 19.59 -3.33 -23.99
C TYR A 281 20.75 -4.00 -23.24
N SER A 282 21.61 -4.72 -23.97
CA SER A 282 22.81 -5.34 -23.39
C SER A 282 24.04 -4.50 -23.68
N PHE A 283 24.71 -4.00 -22.63
CA PHE A 283 25.94 -3.21 -22.80
C PHE A 283 27.23 -4.06 -22.74
N GLY A 284 27.11 -5.38 -22.58
CA GLY A 284 28.27 -6.27 -22.52
C GLY A 284 29.12 -6.05 -21.26
N LYS A 285 30.43 -5.88 -21.41
CA LYS A 285 31.36 -5.59 -20.32
C LYS A 285 31.91 -4.18 -20.44
N ILE A 286 31.85 -3.42 -19.34
CA ILE A 286 32.35 -2.03 -19.25
C ILE A 286 33.10 -1.84 -17.94
N LYS A 287 33.94 -0.78 -17.86
CA LYS A 287 34.57 -0.38 -16.61
C LYS A 287 33.61 0.44 -15.76
N LYS A 288 33.75 0.27 -14.44
CA LYS A 288 33.02 1.10 -13.47
C LYS A 288 33.28 2.59 -13.70
N GLY A 289 32.23 3.40 -13.74
CA GLY A 289 32.26 4.84 -14.02
C GLY A 289 32.05 5.20 -15.49
N GLU A 290 31.94 4.23 -16.40
CA GLU A 290 31.51 4.50 -17.77
C GLU A 290 29.98 4.70 -17.82
N THR A 291 29.53 5.57 -18.73
CA THR A 291 28.11 5.82 -18.94
C THR A 291 27.57 4.90 -20.04
N VAL A 292 26.52 4.16 -19.72
CA VAL A 292 25.77 3.36 -20.70
C VAL A 292 24.75 4.23 -21.42
N HIS A 293 24.66 4.09 -22.73
CA HIS A 293 23.70 4.80 -23.59
C HIS A 293 22.75 3.78 -24.23
N ALA A 294 21.71 3.39 -23.49
CA ALA A 294 20.72 2.42 -23.96
C ALA A 294 19.71 3.12 -24.89
N GLU A 295 19.57 2.61 -26.11
CA GLU A 295 18.63 3.12 -27.12
C GLU A 295 17.43 2.16 -27.22
N TYR A 296 16.22 2.72 -27.23
CA TYR A 296 14.98 1.98 -27.38
C TYR A 296 14.14 2.61 -28.47
N THR A 297 13.55 1.75 -29.29
CA THR A 297 12.67 2.16 -30.37
C THR A 297 11.33 1.46 -30.22
N PHE A 298 10.26 2.22 -30.37
CA PHE A 298 8.90 1.68 -30.41
C PHE A 298 8.11 2.26 -31.59
N ARG A 299 7.09 1.51 -32.04
CA ARG A 299 6.08 1.97 -33.00
C ARG A 299 4.72 1.96 -32.30
N ASN A 300 3.95 3.03 -32.48
CA ASN A 300 2.55 3.05 -32.07
C ASN A 300 1.67 2.38 -33.12
N THR A 301 1.20 1.16 -32.87
CA THR A 301 0.30 0.41 -33.76
C THR A 301 -1.18 0.61 -33.42
N GLY A 302 -1.49 1.44 -32.40
CA GLY A 302 -2.84 1.84 -32.04
C GLY A 302 -3.39 2.92 -32.98
N LYS A 303 -4.67 3.29 -32.76
CA LYS A 303 -5.35 4.33 -33.54
C LYS A 303 -5.36 5.71 -32.87
N ARG A 304 -4.83 5.82 -31.67
CA ARG A 304 -4.71 7.07 -30.90
C ARG A 304 -3.25 7.37 -30.57
N PRO A 305 -2.85 8.64 -30.37
CA PRO A 305 -1.48 8.99 -30.01
C PRO A 305 -1.04 8.28 -28.72
N PHE A 306 0.18 7.73 -28.73
CA PHE A 306 0.82 7.13 -27.58
C PHE A 306 1.67 8.18 -26.85
N CYS A 307 1.51 8.27 -25.52
CA CYS A 307 2.27 9.18 -24.68
C CYS A 307 2.90 8.44 -23.50
N VAL A 308 4.13 8.79 -23.17
CA VAL A 308 4.80 8.41 -21.91
C VAL A 308 4.62 9.56 -20.92
N TYR A 309 3.97 9.28 -19.80
CA TYR A 309 3.72 10.28 -18.75
C TYR A 309 4.91 10.47 -17.82
N LYS A 310 5.60 9.37 -17.52
CA LYS A 310 6.74 9.37 -16.60
C LYS A 310 7.68 8.22 -16.93
N VAL A 311 8.97 8.51 -16.81
CA VAL A 311 10.05 7.52 -16.83
C VAL A 311 10.59 7.42 -15.40
N ASN A 312 10.77 6.21 -14.90
CA ASN A 312 11.47 5.90 -13.67
C ASN A 312 12.55 4.86 -13.94
N ALA A 313 13.65 4.89 -13.22
CA ALA A 313 14.62 3.81 -13.20
C ALA A 313 14.96 3.44 -11.75
N ASP A 314 15.35 2.20 -11.53
CA ASP A 314 15.80 1.68 -10.24
C ASP A 314 17.31 1.87 -10.02
N ALA A 315 17.84 2.94 -10.57
CA ALA A 315 19.23 3.36 -10.44
C ALA A 315 19.34 4.75 -9.82
N CYS A 316 20.43 5.04 -9.15
CA CYS A 316 20.66 6.33 -8.50
C CYS A 316 20.98 7.45 -9.52
N CYS A 317 21.76 7.17 -10.56
CA CYS A 317 22.29 8.15 -11.48
C CYS A 317 21.92 7.80 -12.92
N TRP A 318 20.84 8.39 -13.40
CA TRP A 318 20.33 8.16 -14.74
C TRP A 318 19.63 9.40 -15.30
N SER A 319 19.51 9.44 -16.64
CA SER A 319 18.72 10.42 -17.36
C SER A 319 18.13 9.82 -18.64
N HIS A 320 17.25 10.51 -19.30
CA HIS A 320 16.73 10.08 -20.61
C HIS A 320 16.57 11.26 -21.55
N SER A 321 16.62 10.99 -22.87
CA SER A 321 16.23 11.96 -23.88
C SER A 321 14.73 12.20 -23.84
N ASP A 322 14.27 13.28 -24.47
CA ASP A 322 12.84 13.52 -24.65
C ASP A 322 12.17 12.34 -25.40
N ILE A 323 10.92 12.04 -25.00
CA ILE A 323 10.09 11.00 -25.61
C ILE A 323 8.83 11.67 -26.14
N PRO A 324 8.81 12.10 -27.41
CA PRO A 324 7.65 12.75 -27.98
C PRO A 324 6.45 11.82 -28.06
N ALA A 325 5.25 12.38 -28.07
CA ALA A 325 4.04 11.62 -28.35
C ALA A 325 4.11 11.03 -29.77
N ALA A 326 3.82 9.72 -29.89
CA ALA A 326 3.83 9.03 -31.18
C ALA A 326 2.42 8.96 -31.78
N ALA A 327 2.22 9.55 -32.95
CA ALA A 327 0.99 9.41 -33.70
C ALA A 327 0.74 7.94 -34.13
N PRO A 328 -0.49 7.56 -34.56
CA PRO A 328 -0.76 6.25 -35.12
C PRO A 328 0.21 5.89 -36.27
N GLY A 329 0.88 4.75 -36.13
CA GLY A 329 1.88 4.27 -37.11
C GLY A 329 3.29 4.85 -36.98
N GLU A 330 3.45 5.88 -36.16
CA GLU A 330 4.75 6.55 -35.96
C GLU A 330 5.73 5.70 -35.17
N LYS A 331 7.01 5.83 -35.53
CA LYS A 331 8.15 5.20 -34.86
C LYS A 331 8.92 6.28 -34.09
N VAL A 332 9.19 6.05 -32.80
CA VAL A 332 9.95 6.94 -31.94
C VAL A 332 11.12 6.19 -31.34
N THR A 333 12.28 6.83 -31.34
CA THR A 333 13.51 6.35 -30.71
C THR A 333 13.89 7.30 -29.58
N PHE A 334 14.27 6.77 -28.43
CA PHE A 334 14.77 7.54 -27.29
C PHE A 334 15.93 6.82 -26.62
N ARG A 335 16.68 7.55 -25.80
CA ARG A 335 17.87 7.05 -25.10
C ARG A 335 17.72 7.19 -23.61
N VAL A 336 18.24 6.19 -22.91
CA VAL A 336 18.43 6.21 -21.46
C VAL A 336 19.94 6.16 -21.18
N HIS A 337 20.40 7.08 -20.38
CA HIS A 337 21.79 7.19 -19.94
C HIS A 337 21.89 6.71 -18.50
N LEU A 338 22.77 5.74 -18.24
CA LEU A 338 23.01 5.17 -16.93
C LEU A 338 24.47 5.37 -16.53
N ASP A 339 24.72 6.14 -15.49
CA ASP A 339 26.05 6.29 -14.90
C ASP A 339 26.33 5.11 -13.96
N THR A 340 27.44 4.41 -14.20
CA THR A 340 27.80 3.22 -13.44
C THR A 340 28.74 3.52 -12.26
N LYS A 341 29.07 4.79 -12.00
CA LYS A 341 30.03 5.21 -11.00
C LYS A 341 29.73 4.63 -9.59
N ASP A 342 28.48 4.68 -9.20
CA ASP A 342 28.04 4.22 -7.88
C ASP A 342 27.44 2.80 -7.88
N MET A 343 27.48 2.11 -9.02
CA MET A 343 27.01 0.74 -9.14
C MET A 343 28.06 -0.27 -8.64
N PRO A 344 27.64 -1.40 -8.08
CA PRO A 344 28.56 -2.48 -7.70
C PRO A 344 29.19 -3.11 -8.94
N LYS A 345 30.40 -3.65 -8.78
CA LYS A 345 31.04 -4.51 -9.79
C LYS A 345 30.30 -5.85 -9.87
N GLY A 346 30.26 -6.44 -11.06
CA GLY A 346 29.60 -7.71 -11.35
C GLY A 346 28.46 -7.58 -12.32
N GLU A 347 27.51 -8.50 -12.26
CA GLU A 347 26.29 -8.47 -13.04
C GLU A 347 25.43 -7.25 -12.67
N ALA A 348 25.01 -6.50 -13.68
CA ALA A 348 24.19 -5.31 -13.52
C ALA A 348 22.91 -5.44 -14.32
N LEU A 349 21.77 -5.15 -13.66
CA LEU A 349 20.46 -5.07 -14.25
C LEU A 349 19.77 -3.82 -13.72
N THR A 350 19.36 -2.93 -14.63
CA THR A 350 18.55 -1.75 -14.29
C THR A 350 17.23 -1.85 -15.01
N ILE A 351 16.13 -1.65 -14.28
CA ILE A 351 14.77 -1.62 -14.81
C ILE A 351 14.37 -0.17 -15.04
N VAL A 352 14.05 0.16 -16.30
CA VAL A 352 13.47 1.43 -16.71
C VAL A 352 11.97 1.24 -16.90
N THR A 353 11.16 1.92 -16.12
CA THR A 353 9.71 1.79 -16.11
C THR A 353 9.07 3.02 -16.74
N LEU A 354 8.31 2.83 -17.82
CA LEU A 354 7.51 3.87 -18.45
C LEU A 354 6.06 3.79 -17.95
N THR A 355 5.52 4.88 -17.47
CA THR A 355 4.08 5.03 -17.21
C THR A 355 3.44 5.66 -18.42
N THR A 356 2.40 5.03 -18.98
CA THR A 356 1.87 5.39 -20.29
C THR A 356 0.35 5.59 -20.30
N ASN A 357 -0.17 6.19 -21.37
CA ASN A 357 -1.59 6.31 -21.66
C ASN A 357 -2.19 5.08 -22.38
N SER A 358 -1.47 3.97 -22.50
CA SER A 358 -1.97 2.78 -23.16
C SER A 358 -2.82 1.91 -22.22
N PRO A 359 -4.10 1.65 -22.53
CA PRO A 359 -4.94 0.78 -21.70
C PRO A 359 -4.44 -0.67 -21.64
N LEU A 360 -3.75 -1.13 -22.67
CA LEU A 360 -3.20 -2.49 -22.74
C LEU A 360 -1.82 -2.59 -22.10
N ARG A 361 -1.07 -1.50 -22.07
CA ARG A 361 0.30 -1.42 -21.51
C ARG A 361 0.48 -0.14 -20.67
N PRO A 362 -0.28 0.03 -19.58
CA PRO A 362 -0.18 1.24 -18.73
C PRO A 362 1.20 1.39 -18.07
N ILE A 363 1.91 0.27 -17.93
CA ILE A 363 3.28 0.19 -17.46
C ILE A 363 4.07 -0.64 -18.46
N VAL A 364 5.22 -0.13 -18.88
CA VAL A 364 6.19 -0.84 -19.73
C VAL A 364 7.52 -0.88 -19.01
N ASN A 365 8.09 -2.07 -18.84
CA ASN A 365 9.42 -2.25 -18.29
C ASN A 365 10.40 -2.52 -19.44
N LEU A 366 11.51 -1.77 -19.43
CA LEU A 366 12.68 -1.94 -20.28
C LEU A 366 13.87 -2.27 -19.38
N PHE A 367 14.83 -3.00 -19.91
CA PHE A 367 15.94 -3.54 -19.14
C PHE A 367 17.27 -3.09 -19.73
N ILE A 368 18.20 -2.63 -18.88
CA ILE A 368 19.59 -2.37 -19.24
C ILE A 368 20.43 -3.37 -18.46
N ALA A 369 21.10 -4.28 -19.17
CA ALA A 369 21.82 -5.40 -18.56
C ALA A 369 23.25 -5.50 -19.07
N GLY A 370 24.18 -5.95 -18.23
CA GLY A 370 25.55 -6.19 -18.59
C GLY A 370 26.45 -6.50 -17.40
N TRP A 371 27.75 -6.33 -17.59
CA TRP A 371 28.76 -6.63 -16.57
C TRP A 371 29.66 -5.42 -16.32
N ILE A 372 29.83 -5.02 -15.07
CA ILE A 372 30.69 -3.90 -14.62
C ILE A 372 31.99 -4.49 -14.03
N GLU A 373 33.13 -4.11 -14.61
CA GLU A 373 34.48 -4.55 -14.18
C GLU A 373 35.12 -3.61 -13.15
#